data_cf5b5de77a842e7a75d36ba4b97619ee
#
_entry.id   cf5b5de77a842e7a75d36ba4b97619ee
#
_cell.length_a   1.000
_cell.length_b   1.000
_cell.length_c   1.000
_cell.angle_alpha   90.00
_cell.angle_beta   90.00
_cell.angle_gamma   90.00
#
_symmetry.space_group_name_H-M   'P 1'
#
loop_
_entity.id
_entity.type
_entity.pdbx_description
1 polymer ?
#
loop_
_entity_poly.entity_id
_entity_poly.type
_entity_poly.pdbx_seq_one_letter_code
_entity_poly.pdbx_strand_id
1 'polypeptide(L)'
;MVYKFERKDIKVNKYYFTSESVTEGHPDKLCDYIADSILDECLKQDKFSRTAIEVFAYNNTIEVVGQVTSNAQIEIEKIVREKVKEIGYDDEYTGMNYKNCEININITKQSPDIALGVDVGGAGDQGIMFGYACNETDNYMPYAINLAHKLANRLAIVRKEKIIPYIRPDGKTQVTVEYVEGKPKRIETVLISTQHLAEINIEKLREDVKKEVIDAVIDSNM
;
A
#
# COMPACT_ATOMS: atom_id res chain seq x y z
N MET A 1 25.58 -33.79 -21.09
CA MET A 1 25.24 -34.56 -19.90
C MET A 1 24.11 -33.79 -19.18
N VAL A 2 22.89 -34.31 -19.21
CA VAL A 2 21.72 -33.64 -18.62
C VAL A 2 21.49 -34.26 -17.25
N TYR A 3 21.72 -33.49 -16.18
CA TYR A 3 21.39 -33.93 -14.81
C TYR A 3 19.88 -33.68 -14.60
N LYS A 4 19.09 -34.72 -14.47
CA LYS A 4 17.75 -34.67 -13.91
C LYS A 4 17.86 -34.74 -12.40
N PHE A 5 17.54 -33.64 -11.73
CA PHE A 5 17.30 -33.70 -10.29
C PHE A 5 15.93 -34.32 -10.06
N GLU A 6 15.88 -35.51 -9.51
CA GLU A 6 14.63 -36.04 -8.98
C GLU A 6 14.23 -35.17 -7.76
N ARG A 7 13.17 -34.40 -7.91
CA ARG A 7 12.51 -33.82 -6.74
C ARG A 7 11.97 -35.01 -5.93
N LYS A 8 12.54 -35.23 -4.74
CA LYS A 8 11.80 -35.98 -3.74
C LYS A 8 10.54 -35.18 -3.45
N ASP A 9 9.38 -35.73 -3.83
CA ASP A 9 8.09 -35.17 -3.46
C ASP A 9 8.00 -35.16 -1.93
N ILE A 10 8.36 -34.02 -1.34
CA ILE A 10 8.01 -33.75 0.04
C ILE A 10 6.50 -33.51 -0.02
N LYS A 11 5.69 -34.50 0.33
CA LYS A 11 4.25 -34.32 0.57
C LYS A 11 4.12 -33.38 1.77
N VAL A 12 4.04 -32.09 1.50
CA VAL A 12 3.68 -31.09 2.51
C VAL A 12 2.17 -31.14 2.64
N ASN A 13 1.67 -31.98 3.51
CA ASN A 13 0.23 -32.12 3.74
C ASN A 13 -0.36 -30.88 4.42
N LYS A 14 0.48 -30.08 5.08
CA LYS A 14 0.05 -28.89 5.83
C LYS A 14 1.17 -27.85 5.87
N TYR A 15 0.80 -26.58 5.61
CA TYR A 15 1.68 -25.42 5.79
C TYR A 15 0.88 -24.17 6.13
N TYR A 16 1.57 -23.14 6.60
CA TYR A 16 0.99 -21.83 6.88
C TYR A 16 1.55 -20.80 5.89
N PHE A 17 0.68 -19.92 5.43
CA PHE A 17 1.07 -18.81 4.57
C PHE A 17 0.53 -17.50 5.14
N THR A 18 1.39 -16.49 5.21
CA THR A 18 1.06 -15.19 5.80
C THR A 18 1.17 -14.09 4.76
N SER A 19 0.19 -13.19 4.74
CA SER A 19 0.20 -11.99 3.91
C SER A 19 -0.17 -10.76 4.74
N GLU A 20 0.36 -9.62 4.35
CA GLU A 20 0.09 -8.33 4.97
C GLU A 20 -0.51 -7.35 3.97
N SER A 21 -1.27 -6.38 4.48
CA SER A 21 -1.75 -5.22 3.76
C SER A 21 -1.73 -4.00 4.66
N VAL A 22 -1.67 -2.83 4.06
CA VAL A 22 -1.62 -1.56 4.78
C VAL A 22 -2.77 -0.64 4.35
N THR A 23 -3.19 0.24 5.26
CA THR A 23 -4.15 1.30 4.95
C THR A 23 -3.50 2.42 4.15
N GLU A 24 -4.30 3.31 3.60
CA GLU A 24 -3.86 4.45 2.79
C GLU A 24 -2.91 5.40 3.52
N GLY A 25 -2.98 5.46 4.86
CA GLY A 25 -2.12 6.31 5.67
C GLY A 25 -0.79 5.66 6.10
N HIS A 26 -0.54 4.40 5.74
CA HIS A 26 0.78 3.84 5.96
C HIS A 26 1.83 4.57 5.10
N PRO A 27 3.02 4.89 5.64
CA PRO A 27 4.03 5.68 4.91
C PRO A 27 4.31 5.18 3.51
N ASP A 28 4.48 3.87 3.29
CA ASP A 28 4.77 3.31 1.97
C ASP A 28 3.65 3.62 0.96
N LYS A 29 2.38 3.41 1.36
CA LYS A 29 1.24 3.66 0.48
C LYS A 29 0.98 5.15 0.26
N LEU A 30 1.20 5.98 1.28
CA LEU A 30 1.16 7.43 1.15
C LEU A 30 2.18 7.93 0.14
N CYS A 31 3.42 7.42 0.20
CA CYS A 31 4.49 7.80 -0.72
C CYS A 31 4.16 7.42 -2.16
N ASP A 32 3.71 6.19 -2.40
CA ASP A 32 3.26 5.72 -3.71
C ASP A 32 2.10 6.59 -4.23
N TYR A 33 1.11 6.88 -3.37
CA TYR A 33 -0.03 7.70 -3.75
C TYR A 33 0.35 9.13 -4.15
N ILE A 34 1.34 9.71 -3.49
CA ILE A 34 1.89 11.03 -3.85
C ILE A 34 2.61 10.94 -5.20
N ALA A 35 3.49 9.95 -5.39
CA ALA A 35 4.23 9.76 -6.63
C ALA A 35 3.29 9.56 -7.84
N ASP A 36 2.28 8.71 -7.70
CA ASP A 36 1.25 8.47 -8.71
C ASP A 36 0.43 9.73 -9.00
N SER A 37 0.12 10.52 -7.99
CA SER A 37 -0.64 11.78 -8.16
C SER A 37 0.15 12.84 -8.92
N ILE A 38 1.47 12.87 -8.73
CA ILE A 38 2.37 13.74 -9.52
C ILE A 38 2.39 13.29 -10.98
N LEU A 39 2.51 11.98 -11.23
CA LEU A 39 2.43 11.41 -12.57
C LEU A 39 1.09 11.74 -13.24
N ASP A 40 -0.01 11.52 -12.55
CA ASP A 40 -1.37 11.79 -13.06
C ASP A 40 -1.52 13.26 -13.47
N GLU A 41 -1.01 14.19 -12.66
CA GLU A 41 -1.12 15.62 -12.97
C GLU A 41 -0.24 16.02 -14.17
N CYS A 42 0.93 15.37 -14.32
CA CYS A 42 1.75 15.53 -15.53
C CYS A 42 1.00 15.01 -16.77
N LEU A 43 0.44 13.79 -16.70
CA LEU A 43 -0.23 13.15 -17.84
C LEU A 43 -1.51 13.87 -18.29
N LYS A 44 -2.23 14.54 -17.38
CA LYS A 44 -3.39 15.37 -17.72
C LYS A 44 -3.04 16.51 -18.68
N GLN A 45 -1.84 17.07 -18.56
CA GLN A 45 -1.38 18.23 -19.33
C GLN A 45 -0.50 17.82 -20.51
N ASP A 46 0.32 16.78 -20.35
CA ASP A 46 1.23 16.27 -21.36
C ASP A 46 1.26 14.74 -21.30
N LYS A 47 0.57 14.09 -22.26
CA LYS A 47 0.48 12.63 -22.37
C LYS A 47 1.81 11.92 -22.63
N PHE A 48 2.85 12.66 -22.99
CA PHE A 48 4.20 12.15 -23.18
C PHE A 48 5.12 12.39 -21.99
N SER A 49 4.58 12.87 -20.88
CA SER A 49 5.33 13.04 -19.64
C SER A 49 6.01 11.73 -19.22
N ARG A 50 7.22 11.86 -18.71
CA ARG A 50 7.98 10.79 -18.07
C ARG A 50 8.38 11.24 -16.70
N THR A 51 8.00 10.43 -15.71
CA THR A 51 8.31 10.68 -14.31
C THR A 51 9.02 9.49 -13.72
N ALA A 52 10.07 9.74 -12.97
CA ALA A 52 10.76 8.81 -12.10
C ALA A 52 10.85 9.48 -10.74
N ILE A 53 9.75 9.47 -10.02
CA ILE A 53 9.56 10.15 -8.72
C ILE A 53 9.58 9.11 -7.61
N GLU A 54 10.42 9.36 -6.61
CA GLU A 54 10.46 8.66 -5.34
C GLU A 54 10.03 9.61 -4.23
N VAL A 55 9.28 9.09 -3.28
CA VAL A 55 8.79 9.86 -2.14
C VAL A 55 9.15 9.14 -0.85
N PHE A 56 9.58 9.89 0.16
CA PHE A 56 9.85 9.40 1.51
C PHE A 56 9.04 10.23 2.51
N ALA A 57 8.41 9.55 3.46
CA ALA A 57 7.66 10.19 4.54
C ALA A 57 8.18 9.71 5.90
N TYR A 58 8.54 10.65 6.76
CA TYR A 58 9.00 10.35 8.12
C TYR A 58 8.67 11.53 9.06
N ASN A 59 8.19 11.23 10.24
CA ASN A 59 7.72 12.27 11.18
C ASN A 59 6.73 13.22 10.48
N ASN A 60 6.98 14.53 10.51
CA ASN A 60 6.18 15.56 9.84
C ASN A 60 6.88 16.08 8.56
N THR A 61 7.64 15.24 7.88
CA THR A 61 8.45 15.61 6.69
C THR A 61 8.16 14.69 5.52
N ILE A 62 8.09 15.25 4.32
CA ILE A 62 7.96 14.53 3.05
C ILE A 62 9.06 14.99 2.11
N GLU A 63 9.83 14.05 1.61
CA GLU A 63 10.85 14.26 0.59
C GLU A 63 10.32 13.77 -0.75
N VAL A 64 10.37 14.62 -1.77
CA VAL A 64 10.01 14.27 -3.15
C VAL A 64 11.25 14.45 -4.01
N VAL A 65 11.78 13.37 -4.51
CA VAL A 65 13.03 13.36 -5.28
C VAL A 65 12.85 12.64 -6.62
N GLY A 66 13.71 12.92 -7.57
CA GLY A 66 13.70 12.18 -8.83
C GLY A 66 13.86 13.01 -10.07
N GLN A 67 13.27 12.52 -11.15
CA GLN A 67 13.42 13.13 -12.47
C GLN A 67 12.06 13.26 -13.16
N VAL A 68 11.83 14.39 -13.81
CA VAL A 68 10.63 14.65 -14.62
C VAL A 68 11.04 15.23 -15.97
N THR A 69 10.53 14.67 -17.04
CA THR A 69 10.57 15.23 -18.39
C THR A 69 9.14 15.41 -18.85
N SER A 70 8.67 16.64 -18.86
CA SER A 70 7.28 17.00 -19.19
C SER A 70 7.21 18.47 -19.60
N ASN A 71 6.19 18.81 -20.41
CA ASN A 71 5.78 20.19 -20.67
C ASN A 71 4.70 20.68 -19.68
N ALA A 72 4.23 19.82 -18.79
CA ALA A 72 3.24 20.15 -17.77
C ALA A 72 3.80 21.17 -16.77
N GLN A 73 2.93 22.06 -16.32
CA GLN A 73 3.20 23.00 -15.24
C GLN A 73 2.46 22.52 -14.00
N ILE A 74 3.17 21.94 -13.04
CA ILE A 74 2.60 21.32 -11.84
C ILE A 74 3.13 21.98 -10.56
N GLU A 75 2.26 22.07 -9.57
CA GLU A 75 2.58 22.57 -8.23
C GLU A 75 2.72 21.37 -7.27
N ILE A 76 3.91 20.77 -7.22
CA ILE A 76 4.15 19.53 -6.47
C ILE A 76 3.80 19.68 -4.99
N GLU A 77 4.21 20.77 -4.34
CA GLU A 77 3.88 21.01 -2.94
C GLU A 77 2.37 20.99 -2.68
N LYS A 78 1.59 21.60 -3.57
CA LYS A 78 0.13 21.61 -3.47
C LYS A 78 -0.45 20.21 -3.61
N ILE A 79 0.03 19.41 -4.57
CA ILE A 79 -0.38 18.02 -4.76
C ILE A 79 -0.11 17.23 -3.48
N VAL A 80 1.09 17.31 -2.93
CA VAL A 80 1.48 16.62 -1.70
C VAL A 80 0.53 16.97 -0.56
N ARG A 81 0.31 18.26 -0.28
CA ARG A 81 -0.57 18.71 0.80
C ARG A 81 -2.01 18.24 0.63
N GLU A 82 -2.52 18.27 -0.61
CA GLU A 82 -3.87 17.78 -0.91
C GLU A 82 -3.99 16.29 -0.63
N LYS A 83 -3.00 15.46 -1.00
CA LYS A 83 -3.02 14.02 -0.77
C LYS A 83 -2.87 13.64 0.71
N VAL A 84 -1.99 14.31 1.42
CA VAL A 84 -1.85 14.17 2.88
C VAL A 84 -3.17 14.49 3.59
N LYS A 85 -3.83 15.57 3.18
CA LYS A 85 -5.15 15.95 3.71
C LYS A 85 -6.25 14.94 3.38
N GLU A 86 -6.32 14.47 2.12
CA GLU A 86 -7.31 13.51 1.64
C GLU A 86 -7.27 12.19 2.43
N ILE A 87 -6.08 11.73 2.77
CA ILE A 87 -5.87 10.55 3.61
C ILE A 87 -6.37 10.78 5.03
N GLY A 88 -6.34 12.01 5.55
CA GLY A 88 -6.83 12.36 6.88
C GLY A 88 -5.72 12.69 7.88
N TYR A 89 -4.56 13.12 7.40
CA TYR A 89 -3.51 13.71 8.22
C TYR A 89 -3.77 15.22 8.41
N ASP A 90 -4.80 15.53 9.17
CA ASP A 90 -5.36 16.87 9.32
C ASP A 90 -5.41 17.37 10.77
N ASP A 91 -4.96 16.56 11.72
CA ASP A 91 -4.89 16.90 13.15
C ASP A 91 -3.44 16.83 13.71
N GLU A 92 -3.26 17.29 14.95
CA GLU A 92 -1.96 17.34 15.62
C GLU A 92 -1.55 16.01 16.25
N TYR A 93 -2.44 15.01 16.27
CA TYR A 93 -2.23 13.72 16.96
C TYR A 93 -1.67 12.63 16.05
N THR A 94 -1.56 12.89 14.75
CA THR A 94 -1.15 11.89 13.76
C THR A 94 0.37 11.84 13.54
N GLY A 95 1.12 12.80 14.09
CA GLY A 95 2.57 12.93 13.85
C GLY A 95 2.92 13.54 12.49
N MET A 96 1.92 13.73 11.62
CA MET A 96 2.00 14.46 10.35
C MET A 96 0.76 15.33 10.20
N ASN A 97 0.91 16.53 9.64
CA ASN A 97 -0.22 17.41 9.36
C ASN A 97 -0.01 18.15 8.04
N TYR A 98 -0.98 18.05 7.12
CA TYR A 98 -0.90 18.65 5.79
C TYR A 98 -0.65 20.15 5.77
N LYS A 99 -1.01 20.87 6.86
CA LYS A 99 -0.84 22.34 6.96
C LYS A 99 0.59 22.76 7.19
N ASN A 100 1.33 21.97 7.98
CA ASN A 100 2.64 22.36 8.49
C ASN A 100 3.72 21.30 8.29
N CYS A 101 3.43 20.19 7.59
CA CYS A 101 4.48 19.24 7.25
C CYS A 101 5.53 19.94 6.37
N GLU A 102 6.78 19.62 6.63
CA GLU A 102 7.89 20.05 5.81
C GLU A 102 7.89 19.26 4.50
N ILE A 103 8.00 19.94 3.36
CA ILE A 103 8.01 19.31 2.05
C ILE A 103 9.27 19.77 1.33
N ASN A 104 10.18 18.83 1.10
CA ASN A 104 11.42 19.05 0.38
C ASN A 104 11.31 18.46 -1.02
N ILE A 105 11.57 19.28 -2.05
CA ILE A 105 11.43 18.90 -3.46
C ILE A 105 12.76 19.03 -4.14
N ASN A 106 13.31 17.92 -4.63
CA ASN A 106 14.55 17.88 -5.38
C ASN A 106 14.35 17.07 -6.68
N ILE A 107 13.83 17.74 -7.70
CA ILE A 107 13.51 17.15 -8.98
C ILE A 107 14.41 17.75 -10.07
N THR A 108 14.98 16.87 -10.87
CA THR A 108 15.84 17.22 -11.99
C THR A 108 15.22 16.76 -13.31
N LYS A 109 15.77 17.20 -14.43
CA LYS A 109 15.41 16.69 -15.73
C LYS A 109 16.15 15.39 -16.02
N GLN A 110 15.52 14.45 -16.70
CA GLN A 110 16.16 13.19 -17.10
C GLN A 110 17.41 13.42 -17.96
N SER A 111 18.43 12.58 -17.79
CA SER A 111 19.64 12.62 -18.60
C SER A 111 19.32 12.43 -20.09
N PRO A 112 19.91 13.24 -20.99
CA PRO A 112 19.75 13.06 -22.43
C PRO A 112 20.19 11.69 -22.94
N ASP A 113 21.16 11.05 -22.30
CA ASP A 113 21.67 9.72 -22.69
C ASP A 113 20.62 8.63 -22.47
N ILE A 114 19.86 8.71 -21.38
CA ILE A 114 18.75 7.80 -21.10
C ILE A 114 17.59 8.06 -22.08
N ALA A 115 17.33 9.31 -22.41
CA ALA A 115 16.27 9.73 -23.32
C ALA A 115 16.41 9.11 -24.72
N LEU A 116 17.66 8.92 -25.22
CA LEU A 116 17.90 8.33 -26.55
C LEU A 116 17.26 6.95 -26.75
N GLY A 117 17.27 6.09 -25.72
CA GLY A 117 16.64 4.77 -25.79
C GLY A 117 15.12 4.82 -25.62
N VAL A 118 14.63 5.72 -24.78
CA VAL A 118 13.21 5.84 -24.44
C VAL A 118 12.43 6.58 -25.53
N ASP A 119 13.01 7.56 -26.18
CA ASP A 119 12.37 8.39 -27.22
C ASP A 119 12.02 7.59 -28.49
N VAL A 120 12.68 6.48 -28.73
CA VAL A 120 12.40 5.56 -29.84
C VAL A 120 11.49 4.39 -29.43
N GLY A 121 10.85 4.44 -28.26
CA GLY A 121 9.92 3.43 -27.77
C GLY A 121 10.56 2.29 -26.96
N GLY A 122 11.83 2.44 -26.56
CA GLY A 122 12.51 1.54 -25.63
C GLY A 122 12.10 1.76 -24.16
N ALA A 123 12.48 0.83 -23.31
CA ALA A 123 12.33 0.99 -21.85
C ALA A 123 13.44 1.84 -21.26
N GLY A 124 13.14 2.57 -20.17
CA GLY A 124 14.12 3.40 -19.46
C GLY A 124 15.04 2.59 -18.55
N ASP A 125 14.75 1.32 -18.30
CA ASP A 125 15.53 0.43 -17.45
C ASP A 125 15.36 -1.03 -17.86
N GLN A 126 16.17 -1.91 -17.29
CA GLN A 126 16.01 -3.36 -17.37
C GLN A 126 14.77 -3.79 -16.57
N GLY A 127 14.16 -4.90 -16.95
CA GLY A 127 13.01 -5.42 -16.21
C GLY A 127 12.78 -6.90 -16.43
N ILE A 128 12.24 -7.55 -15.39
CA ILE A 128 11.65 -8.87 -15.43
C ILE A 128 10.31 -8.79 -14.73
N MET A 129 9.29 -9.39 -15.33
CA MET A 129 7.93 -9.37 -14.80
C MET A 129 7.49 -10.79 -14.45
N PHE A 130 6.78 -10.90 -13.32
CA PHE A 130 6.17 -12.14 -12.87
C PHE A 130 4.66 -11.95 -12.77
N GLY A 131 3.90 -12.95 -13.16
CA GLY A 131 2.45 -12.99 -12.99
C GLY A 131 2.03 -14.24 -12.22
N TYR A 132 1.05 -14.10 -11.35
CA TYR A 132 0.46 -15.21 -10.62
C TYR A 132 -1.04 -15.00 -10.44
N ALA A 133 -1.82 -16.07 -10.65
CA ALA A 133 -3.24 -16.10 -10.36
C ALA A 133 -3.63 -17.51 -9.87
N CYS A 134 -4.65 -17.58 -9.03
CA CYS A 134 -5.18 -18.85 -8.52
C CYS A 134 -6.70 -18.77 -8.38
N ASN A 135 -7.34 -19.89 -8.10
CA ASN A 135 -8.80 -19.98 -7.94
C ASN A 135 -9.24 -20.08 -6.47
N GLU A 136 -8.45 -19.50 -5.57
CA GLU A 136 -8.79 -19.50 -4.13
C GLU A 136 -9.89 -18.47 -3.81
N THR A 137 -10.03 -17.45 -4.64
CA THR A 137 -11.01 -16.36 -4.50
C THR A 137 -11.58 -15.98 -5.87
N ASP A 138 -12.75 -15.34 -5.88
CA ASP A 138 -13.44 -14.93 -7.11
C ASP A 138 -12.66 -13.91 -7.97
N ASN A 139 -11.74 -13.17 -7.35
CA ASN A 139 -10.87 -12.22 -8.03
C ASN A 139 -9.50 -12.80 -8.43
N TYR A 140 -9.36 -14.13 -8.38
CA TYR A 140 -8.16 -14.88 -8.73
C TYR A 140 -6.92 -14.55 -7.91
N MET A 141 -7.09 -13.94 -6.74
CA MET A 141 -6.01 -13.64 -5.79
C MET A 141 -5.87 -14.75 -4.74
N PRO A 142 -4.66 -15.01 -4.22
CA PRO A 142 -4.48 -15.89 -3.07
C PRO A 142 -5.30 -15.45 -1.86
N TYR A 143 -5.86 -16.41 -1.13
CA TYR A 143 -6.81 -16.15 -0.05
C TYR A 143 -6.24 -15.23 1.05
N ALA A 144 -5.01 -15.49 1.50
CA ALA A 144 -4.39 -14.72 2.59
C ALA A 144 -4.26 -13.22 2.25
N ILE A 145 -3.73 -12.88 1.06
CA ILE A 145 -3.57 -11.47 0.66
C ILE A 145 -4.93 -10.80 0.37
N ASN A 146 -5.86 -11.52 -0.25
CA ASN A 146 -7.20 -10.99 -0.49
C ASN A 146 -7.91 -10.62 0.81
N LEU A 147 -7.80 -11.47 1.83
CA LEU A 147 -8.38 -11.20 3.13
C LEU A 147 -7.67 -10.05 3.87
N ALA A 148 -6.34 -9.98 3.81
CA ALA A 148 -5.59 -8.87 4.36
C ALA A 148 -6.02 -7.53 3.73
N HIS A 149 -6.20 -7.48 2.40
CA HIS A 149 -6.71 -6.29 1.70
C HIS A 149 -8.13 -5.91 2.15
N LYS A 150 -9.04 -6.88 2.29
CA LYS A 150 -10.41 -6.62 2.77
C LYS A 150 -10.42 -6.03 4.18
N LEU A 151 -9.59 -6.56 5.08
CA LEU A 151 -9.44 -6.05 6.44
C LEU A 151 -8.86 -4.62 6.47
N ALA A 152 -7.81 -4.34 5.68
CA ALA A 152 -7.22 -3.01 5.58
C ALA A 152 -8.22 -1.99 5.01
N ASN A 153 -8.98 -2.37 3.98
CA ASN A 153 -10.03 -1.53 3.43
C ASN A 153 -11.15 -1.26 4.46
N ARG A 154 -11.59 -2.28 5.18
CA ARG A 154 -12.60 -2.12 6.24
C ARG A 154 -12.10 -1.21 7.35
N LEU A 155 -10.83 -1.34 7.76
CA LEU A 155 -10.21 -0.48 8.76
C LEU A 155 -10.22 1.00 8.30
N ALA A 156 -9.93 1.27 7.03
CA ALA A 156 -10.02 2.60 6.47
C ALA A 156 -11.47 3.15 6.43
N ILE A 157 -12.44 2.31 6.07
CA ILE A 157 -13.88 2.67 6.05
C ILE A 157 -14.35 3.06 7.44
N VAL A 158 -14.13 2.24 8.47
CA VAL A 158 -14.62 2.52 9.84
C VAL A 158 -13.99 3.79 10.42
N ARG A 159 -12.78 4.16 9.98
CA ARG A 159 -12.17 5.45 10.30
C ARG A 159 -12.87 6.61 9.59
N LYS A 160 -12.98 6.53 8.26
CA LYS A 160 -13.56 7.61 7.43
C LYS A 160 -15.02 7.89 7.77
N GLU A 161 -15.80 6.84 8.02
CA GLU A 161 -17.20 6.94 8.42
C GLU A 161 -17.39 7.24 9.92
N LYS A 162 -16.30 7.38 10.67
CA LYS A 162 -16.29 7.65 12.12
C LYS A 162 -17.02 6.59 12.96
N ILE A 163 -17.09 5.36 12.48
CA ILE A 163 -17.61 4.21 13.24
C ILE A 163 -16.68 3.95 14.43
N ILE A 164 -15.36 4.02 14.20
CA ILE A 164 -14.34 4.05 15.25
C ILE A 164 -13.61 5.42 15.16
N PRO A 165 -14.12 6.47 15.81
CA PRO A 165 -13.71 7.85 15.55
C PRO A 165 -12.32 8.20 16.05
N TYR A 166 -11.73 7.35 16.88
CA TYR A 166 -10.44 7.60 17.53
C TYR A 166 -9.26 6.88 16.85
N ILE A 167 -9.48 6.04 15.84
CA ILE A 167 -8.38 5.51 15.02
C ILE A 167 -7.92 6.54 13.99
N ARG A 168 -6.67 6.40 13.54
CA ARG A 168 -5.97 7.34 12.68
C ARG A 168 -5.56 6.66 11.36
N PRO A 169 -5.01 7.43 10.38
CA PRO A 169 -4.82 6.94 9.02
C PRO A 169 -3.92 5.73 8.87
N ASP A 170 -2.86 5.63 9.68
CA ASP A 170 -1.90 4.53 9.59
C ASP A 170 -2.45 3.24 10.20
N GLY A 171 -2.34 2.16 9.46
CA GLY A 171 -2.76 0.84 9.90
C GLY A 171 -2.23 -0.28 9.02
N LYS A 172 -2.11 -1.46 9.64
CA LYS A 172 -1.62 -2.68 8.98
C LYS A 172 -2.50 -3.86 9.38
N THR A 173 -2.72 -4.75 8.45
CA THR A 173 -3.40 -6.02 8.67
C THR A 173 -2.51 -7.18 8.21
N GLN A 174 -2.51 -8.26 8.98
CA GLN A 174 -1.78 -9.48 8.66
C GLN A 174 -2.71 -10.68 8.84
N VAL A 175 -2.69 -11.59 7.88
CA VAL A 175 -3.50 -12.80 7.91
C VAL A 175 -2.60 -14.01 7.68
N THR A 176 -2.66 -14.97 8.60
CA THR A 176 -2.04 -16.28 8.45
C THR A 176 -3.11 -17.32 8.18
N VAL A 177 -2.95 -18.06 7.09
CA VAL A 177 -3.88 -19.10 6.64
C VAL A 177 -3.19 -20.46 6.71
N GLU A 178 -3.88 -21.44 7.26
CA GLU A 178 -3.49 -22.85 7.18
C GLU A 178 -3.95 -23.44 5.84
N TYR A 179 -3.00 -24.04 5.13
CA TYR A 179 -3.24 -24.78 3.90
C TYR A 179 -3.09 -26.28 4.12
N VAL A 180 -4.02 -27.03 3.59
CA VAL A 180 -3.98 -28.51 3.57
C VAL A 180 -4.17 -28.96 2.13
N GLU A 181 -3.27 -29.82 1.64
CA GLU A 181 -3.27 -30.29 0.23
C GLU A 181 -3.35 -29.14 -0.79
N GLY A 182 -2.65 -28.04 -0.50
CA GLY A 182 -2.60 -26.85 -1.37
C GLY A 182 -3.85 -25.98 -1.38
N LYS A 183 -4.82 -26.22 -0.49
CA LYS A 183 -6.06 -25.43 -0.39
C LYS A 183 -6.15 -24.71 0.96
N PRO A 184 -6.65 -23.47 1.00
CA PRO A 184 -6.90 -22.77 2.25
C PRO A 184 -7.93 -23.54 3.08
N LYS A 185 -7.64 -23.79 4.33
CA LYS A 185 -8.46 -24.62 5.23
C LYS A 185 -9.10 -23.82 6.35
N ARG A 186 -8.33 -22.95 6.99
CA ARG A 186 -8.79 -22.07 8.04
C ARG A 186 -7.86 -20.88 8.23
N ILE A 187 -8.40 -19.82 8.80
CA ILE A 187 -7.63 -18.68 9.25
C ILE A 187 -6.99 -19.06 10.59
N GLU A 188 -5.66 -19.02 10.64
CA GLU A 188 -4.91 -19.31 11.87
C GLU A 188 -4.77 -18.08 12.76
N THR A 189 -4.43 -16.94 12.15
CA THR A 189 -4.17 -15.69 12.88
C THR A 189 -4.61 -14.49 12.06
N VAL A 190 -5.22 -13.53 12.71
CA VAL A 190 -5.43 -12.17 12.21
C VAL A 190 -4.77 -11.21 13.18
N LEU A 191 -3.91 -10.34 12.65
CA LEU A 191 -3.30 -9.27 13.41
C LEU A 191 -3.65 -7.93 12.75
N ILE A 192 -4.10 -6.97 13.55
CA ILE A 192 -4.37 -5.60 13.13
C ILE A 192 -3.59 -4.65 14.03
N SER A 193 -2.81 -3.79 13.39
CA SER A 193 -2.18 -2.64 14.03
C SER A 193 -2.83 -1.38 13.48
N THR A 194 -3.17 -0.43 14.34
CA THR A 194 -3.75 0.84 13.91
C THR A 194 -3.28 1.97 14.82
N GLN A 195 -2.97 3.08 14.21
CA GLN A 195 -2.74 4.33 14.92
C GLN A 195 -4.05 4.81 15.56
N HIS A 196 -3.99 5.34 16.77
CA HIS A 196 -5.16 5.78 17.52
C HIS A 196 -4.81 6.92 18.48
N LEU A 197 -5.81 7.59 19.04
CA LEU A 197 -5.61 8.58 20.12
C LEU A 197 -5.00 7.94 21.36
N ALA A 198 -4.09 8.64 21.99
CA ALA A 198 -3.32 8.14 23.14
C ALA A 198 -4.19 7.83 24.38
N GLU A 199 -5.32 8.53 24.52
CA GLU A 199 -6.21 8.42 25.67
C GLU A 199 -7.10 7.17 25.64
N ILE A 200 -7.15 6.47 24.50
CA ILE A 200 -8.04 5.32 24.31
C ILE A 200 -7.50 4.11 25.06
N ASN A 201 -8.37 3.49 25.85
CA ASN A 201 -8.08 2.23 26.50
C ASN A 201 -7.87 1.13 25.46
N ILE A 202 -6.79 0.37 25.60
CA ILE A 202 -6.41 -0.68 24.65
C ILE A 202 -7.46 -1.80 24.55
N GLU A 203 -8.14 -2.15 25.63
CA GLU A 203 -9.17 -3.19 25.59
C GLU A 203 -10.37 -2.73 24.77
N LYS A 204 -10.81 -1.46 24.94
CA LYS A 204 -11.84 -0.87 24.09
C LYS A 204 -11.44 -0.88 22.61
N LEU A 205 -10.21 -0.49 22.29
CA LEU A 205 -9.71 -0.53 20.93
C LEU A 205 -9.79 -1.95 20.36
N ARG A 206 -9.38 -2.96 21.13
CA ARG A 206 -9.43 -4.37 20.72
C ARG A 206 -10.85 -4.84 20.46
N GLU A 207 -11.79 -4.51 21.34
CA GLU A 207 -13.21 -4.87 21.19
C GLU A 207 -13.82 -4.23 19.94
N ASP A 208 -13.62 -2.93 19.75
CA ASP A 208 -14.18 -2.21 18.62
C ASP A 208 -13.57 -2.67 17.29
N VAL A 209 -12.24 -2.86 17.21
CA VAL A 209 -11.57 -3.38 16.01
C VAL A 209 -12.01 -4.82 15.72
N LYS A 210 -12.14 -5.66 16.76
CA LYS A 210 -12.67 -7.02 16.57
C LYS A 210 -14.05 -6.99 15.95
N LYS A 211 -14.97 -6.24 16.56
CA LYS A 211 -16.39 -6.19 16.15
C LYS A 211 -16.57 -5.53 14.78
N GLU A 212 -16.01 -4.34 14.60
CA GLU A 212 -16.32 -3.49 13.45
C GLU A 212 -15.41 -3.76 12.23
N VAL A 213 -14.28 -4.45 12.42
CA VAL A 213 -13.36 -4.77 11.33
C VAL A 213 -13.27 -6.27 11.10
N ILE A 214 -12.89 -7.07 12.12
CA ILE A 214 -12.64 -8.50 11.94
C ILE A 214 -13.95 -9.26 11.69
N ASP A 215 -14.89 -9.15 12.61
CA ASP A 215 -16.17 -9.87 12.55
C ASP A 215 -17.06 -9.38 11.38
N ALA A 216 -16.83 -8.17 10.87
CA ALA A 216 -17.52 -7.62 9.70
C ALA A 216 -16.98 -8.15 8.36
N VAL A 217 -15.77 -8.71 8.34
CA VAL A 217 -15.09 -9.16 7.11
C VAL A 217 -14.97 -10.68 7.05
N ILE A 218 -14.77 -11.32 8.21
CA ILE A 218 -14.53 -12.76 8.31
C ILE A 218 -15.84 -13.46 8.66
N ASP A 219 -16.27 -14.38 7.81
CA ASP A 219 -17.38 -15.28 8.13
C ASP A 219 -16.97 -16.25 9.25
N SER A 220 -17.79 -16.37 10.27
CA SER A 220 -17.57 -17.24 11.43
C SER A 220 -17.47 -18.74 11.10
N ASN A 221 -17.70 -19.11 9.85
CA ASN A 221 -17.64 -20.50 9.38
C ASN A 221 -16.31 -20.90 8.72
N MET A 222 -15.28 -20.02 8.75
CA MET A 222 -13.97 -20.24 8.13
C MET A 222 -12.84 -20.35 9.16
#